data_5313cdbd0b3beefeb1fb0a1402300e71
#
_entry.id   5313cdbd0b3beefeb1fb0a1402300e71
#
_cell.length_a   1.000
_cell.length_b   1.000
_cell.length_c   1.000
_cell.angle_alpha   90.00
_cell.angle_beta   90.00
_cell.angle_gamma   90.00
#
_symmetry.space_group_name_H-M   'P 1'
#
loop_
_entity.id
_entity.type
_entity.pdbx_description
1 polymer ?
#
loop_
_entity_poly.entity_id
_entity_poly.type
_entity_poly.pdbx_seq_one_letter_code
_entity_poly.pdbx_strand_id
1 'polypeptide(L)'
;MKTFLILIVAMIMTTNASAQQCNNQCETSCTKKLLLLVDVQYDFINGSLAVSGAPAVMDSLAAYIAEQPAGTFSQIVMTADFHPYNHSSFKDNGGMWPVHCVAYSHGASIYQPVFEAVNKQIPCSPVLTKGDNVSVDEYSIMANADSAKKLLRIIEENGIQEIYVAGLCGDYCVGNSIKDLVQAGYGEKIRVLTRFIGNIDDGTTLRNIIKDNNLQER
;
A
#
# COMPACT_ATOMS: atom_id res chain seq x y z
N MET A 1 18.83 60.69 -67.18
CA MET A 1 17.78 60.69 -66.13
C MET A 1 17.34 59.23 -66.01
N LYS A 2 17.76 58.61 -64.92
CA LYS A 2 17.53 57.16 -64.67
C LYS A 2 16.33 57.03 -63.72
N THR A 3 15.26 56.41 -64.22
CA THR A 3 14.06 56.14 -63.44
C THR A 3 14.23 54.87 -62.65
N PHE A 4 14.19 54.97 -61.31
CA PHE A 4 14.26 53.80 -60.42
C PHE A 4 12.88 53.22 -60.18
N LEU A 5 12.70 51.95 -60.60
CA LEU A 5 11.48 51.16 -60.35
C LEU A 5 11.60 50.45 -59.00
N ILE A 6 10.78 50.84 -58.06
CA ILE A 6 10.70 50.20 -56.74
C ILE A 6 9.70 49.07 -56.87
N LEU A 7 10.18 47.82 -56.75
CA LEU A 7 9.37 46.61 -56.67
C LEU A 7 8.96 46.40 -55.20
N ILE A 8 7.70 46.58 -54.87
CA ILE A 8 7.14 46.21 -53.51
C ILE A 8 6.78 44.74 -53.58
N VAL A 9 7.55 43.92 -52.83
CA VAL A 9 7.21 42.51 -52.57
C VAL A 9 6.26 42.45 -51.39
N ALA A 10 4.98 42.17 -51.65
CA ALA A 10 4.01 41.90 -50.62
C ALA A 10 4.23 40.49 -50.07
N MET A 11 4.73 40.40 -48.85
CA MET A 11 4.91 39.15 -48.12
C MET A 11 3.57 38.75 -47.50
N ILE A 12 2.90 37.77 -48.11
CA ILE A 12 1.65 37.19 -47.57
C ILE A 12 2.03 36.32 -46.39
N MET A 13 1.76 36.78 -45.19
CA MET A 13 1.82 35.94 -43.97
C MET A 13 0.57 35.07 -43.91
N THR A 14 0.69 33.82 -44.32
CA THR A 14 -0.28 32.79 -44.04
C THR A 14 -0.11 32.39 -42.57
N THR A 15 -1.00 32.86 -41.72
CA THR A 15 -1.10 32.39 -40.32
C THR A 15 -1.60 30.96 -40.34
N ASN A 16 -0.74 30.03 -39.96
CA ASN A 16 -1.12 28.65 -39.65
C ASN A 16 -2.02 28.61 -38.40
N ALA A 17 -3.32 28.67 -38.60
CA ALA A 17 -4.35 28.42 -37.59
C ALA A 17 -4.66 26.91 -37.52
N SER A 18 -3.66 26.06 -37.28
CA SER A 18 -3.85 24.61 -37.17
C SER A 18 -3.14 23.95 -35.97
N ALA A 19 -2.88 24.68 -34.93
CA ALA A 19 -2.20 24.11 -33.74
C ALA A 19 -2.92 24.40 -32.43
N GLN A 20 -4.25 24.42 -32.40
CA GLN A 20 -5.01 24.65 -31.14
C GLN A 20 -6.30 23.85 -31.07
N GLN A 21 -6.27 22.61 -31.56
CA GLN A 21 -7.44 21.73 -31.49
C GLN A 21 -7.08 20.30 -31.14
N CYS A 22 -6.31 20.08 -30.05
CA CYS A 22 -6.12 18.77 -29.44
C CYS A 22 -5.68 18.95 -27.97
N ASN A 23 -6.53 19.41 -27.10
CA ASN A 23 -6.32 19.23 -25.65
C ASN A 23 -7.60 19.36 -24.82
N ASN A 24 -8.73 18.91 -25.37
CA ASN A 24 -9.89 18.56 -24.55
C ASN A 24 -10.10 17.05 -24.64
N GLN A 25 -9.07 16.25 -24.41
CA GLN A 25 -9.27 14.88 -23.98
C GLN A 25 -9.66 14.94 -22.52
N CYS A 26 -10.90 14.55 -22.27
CA CYS A 26 -11.49 14.12 -21.03
C CYS A 26 -10.39 13.64 -20.05
N GLU A 27 -10.01 14.46 -19.08
CA GLU A 27 -9.41 13.99 -17.85
C GLU A 27 -10.48 13.16 -17.16
N THR A 28 -10.62 11.90 -17.55
CA THR A 28 -11.21 10.90 -16.67
C THR A 28 -10.30 10.90 -15.47
N SER A 29 -10.71 11.59 -14.41
CA SER A 29 -10.05 11.60 -13.11
C SER A 29 -9.87 10.13 -12.69
N CYS A 30 -8.69 9.57 -13.01
CA CYS A 30 -8.38 8.20 -12.61
C CYS A 30 -8.28 8.19 -11.10
N THR A 31 -9.19 7.49 -10.43
CA THR A 31 -9.21 7.36 -8.96
C THR A 31 -7.83 6.94 -8.46
N LYS A 32 -7.22 7.76 -7.63
CA LYS A 32 -5.92 7.49 -7.02
C LYS A 32 -6.05 6.41 -5.95
N LYS A 33 -5.40 5.27 -6.15
CA LYS A 33 -5.51 4.09 -5.29
C LYS A 33 -4.18 3.77 -4.62
N LEU A 34 -4.23 3.50 -3.32
CA LEU A 34 -3.14 2.92 -2.55
C LEU A 34 -3.45 1.43 -2.28
N LEU A 35 -2.49 0.55 -2.50
CA LEU A 35 -2.51 -0.81 -1.97
C LEU A 35 -1.62 -0.86 -0.73
N LEU A 36 -2.24 -1.11 0.43
CA LEU A 36 -1.56 -1.30 1.72
C LEU A 36 -1.47 -2.80 2.01
N LEU A 37 -0.26 -3.32 2.00
CA LEU A 37 0.05 -4.73 2.25
C LEU A 37 0.60 -4.87 3.67
N VAL A 38 -0.21 -5.43 4.56
CA VAL A 38 0.12 -5.50 5.98
C VAL A 38 0.88 -6.79 6.27
N ASP A 39 2.11 -6.66 6.73
CA ASP A 39 2.97 -7.68 7.34
C ASP A 39 3.04 -9.00 6.53
N VAL A 40 3.24 -8.88 5.22
CA VAL A 40 3.36 -10.03 4.30
C VAL A 40 4.77 -10.66 4.41
N GLN A 41 5.13 -11.11 5.64
CA GLN A 41 6.46 -11.55 6.03
C GLN A 41 6.56 -13.06 6.19
N TYR A 42 7.76 -13.62 6.01
CA TYR A 42 7.99 -15.06 6.08
C TYR A 42 7.55 -15.67 7.40
N ASP A 43 7.80 -15.02 8.55
CA ASP A 43 7.42 -15.60 9.84
C ASP A 43 5.91 -15.78 10.00
N PHE A 44 5.10 -14.92 9.40
CA PHE A 44 3.64 -15.03 9.40
C PHE A 44 3.09 -15.98 8.33
N ILE A 45 3.89 -16.34 7.32
CA ILE A 45 3.46 -17.19 6.20
C ILE A 45 3.83 -18.65 6.41
N ASN A 46 5.09 -18.94 6.68
CA ASN A 46 5.62 -20.30 6.84
C ASN A 46 6.73 -20.41 7.88
N GLY A 47 6.95 -19.36 8.69
CA GLY A 47 7.99 -19.29 9.72
C GLY A 47 7.46 -19.53 11.14
N SER A 48 8.03 -18.81 12.10
CA SER A 48 7.86 -19.10 13.56
C SER A 48 6.47 -18.75 14.09
N LEU A 49 5.69 -17.89 13.41
CA LEU A 49 4.33 -17.49 13.78
C LEU A 49 3.37 -17.65 12.59
N ALA A 50 3.49 -18.76 11.86
CA ALA A 50 2.75 -18.99 10.64
C ALA A 50 1.23 -19.01 10.88
N VAL A 51 0.51 -18.23 10.08
CA VAL A 51 -0.97 -18.21 10.04
C VAL A 51 -1.45 -19.34 9.13
N SER A 52 -2.45 -20.07 9.59
CA SER A 52 -3.00 -21.21 8.83
C SER A 52 -3.49 -20.78 7.44
N GLY A 53 -3.05 -21.48 6.39
CA GLY A 53 -3.42 -21.17 5.00
C GLY A 53 -2.72 -19.94 4.39
N ALA A 54 -1.89 -19.23 5.14
CA ALA A 54 -1.21 -18.01 4.66
C ALA A 54 -0.42 -18.21 3.36
N PRO A 55 0.31 -19.33 3.12
CA PRO A 55 1.02 -19.48 1.85
C PRO A 55 0.10 -19.36 0.64
N ALA A 56 -1.04 -20.08 0.62
CA ALA A 56 -1.97 -20.05 -0.50
C ALA A 56 -2.64 -18.67 -0.68
N VAL A 57 -2.94 -17.99 0.42
CA VAL A 57 -3.52 -16.64 0.41
C VAL A 57 -2.51 -15.63 -0.14
N MET A 58 -1.24 -15.71 0.27
CA MET A 58 -0.19 -14.79 -0.17
C MET A 58 0.27 -15.07 -1.61
N ASP A 59 0.29 -16.33 -2.06
CA ASP A 59 0.51 -16.66 -3.46
C ASP A 59 -0.61 -16.11 -4.35
N SER A 60 -1.87 -16.22 -3.89
CA SER A 60 -3.03 -15.63 -4.58
C SER A 60 -2.96 -14.09 -4.61
N LEU A 61 -2.48 -13.45 -3.54
CA LEU A 61 -2.25 -12.02 -3.49
C LEU A 61 -1.15 -11.59 -4.48
N ALA A 62 -0.04 -12.32 -4.53
CA ALA A 62 1.04 -12.05 -5.48
C ALA A 62 0.54 -12.14 -6.94
N ALA A 63 -0.23 -13.18 -7.28
CA ALA A 63 -0.85 -13.33 -8.59
C ALA A 63 -1.82 -12.17 -8.88
N TYR A 64 -2.69 -11.82 -7.94
CA TYR A 64 -3.60 -10.68 -8.08
C TYR A 64 -2.85 -9.38 -8.37
N ILE A 65 -1.78 -9.07 -7.64
CA ILE A 65 -0.97 -7.86 -7.87
C ILE A 65 -0.33 -7.90 -9.26
N ALA A 66 0.26 -9.03 -9.65
CA ALA A 66 0.96 -9.18 -10.92
C ALA A 66 0.05 -9.05 -12.15
N GLU A 67 -1.23 -9.42 -12.02
CA GLU A 67 -2.25 -9.37 -13.07
C GLU A 67 -2.92 -8.00 -13.22
N GLN A 68 -2.72 -7.08 -12.27
CA GLN A 68 -3.32 -5.75 -12.37
C GLN A 68 -2.77 -5.00 -13.60
N PRO A 69 -3.61 -4.30 -14.35
CA PRO A 69 -3.14 -3.37 -15.37
C PRO A 69 -2.18 -2.34 -14.78
N ALA A 70 -1.16 -1.97 -15.54
CA ALA A 70 -0.22 -0.93 -15.11
C ALA A 70 -0.96 0.37 -14.75
N GLY A 71 -0.62 0.96 -13.60
CA GLY A 71 -1.26 2.17 -13.10
C GLY A 71 -2.60 1.94 -12.36
N THR A 72 -3.03 0.69 -12.14
CA THR A 72 -4.20 0.39 -11.27
C THR A 72 -4.03 0.99 -9.88
N PHE A 73 -2.85 0.84 -9.30
CA PHE A 73 -2.47 1.48 -8.04
C PHE A 73 -1.54 2.65 -8.31
N SER A 74 -1.81 3.79 -7.70
CA SER A 74 -0.94 4.97 -7.74
C SER A 74 0.24 4.83 -6.77
N GLN A 75 0.03 4.09 -5.69
CA GLN A 75 1.01 3.78 -4.66
C GLN A 75 0.79 2.35 -4.14
N ILE A 76 1.88 1.67 -3.80
CA ILE A 76 1.86 0.44 -3.02
C ILE A 76 2.77 0.66 -1.80
N VAL A 77 2.27 0.34 -0.62
CA VAL A 77 3.03 0.42 0.64
C VAL A 77 2.95 -0.94 1.31
N MET A 78 4.08 -1.46 1.72
CA MET A 78 4.18 -2.66 2.55
C MET A 78 4.46 -2.26 4.00
N THR A 79 3.90 -2.98 4.96
CA THR A 79 4.30 -2.85 6.36
C THR A 79 5.04 -4.10 6.81
N ALA A 80 5.84 -3.97 7.87
CA ALA A 80 6.59 -5.07 8.42
C ALA A 80 6.82 -4.91 9.93
N ASP A 81 6.61 -5.98 10.68
CA ASP A 81 7.17 -6.09 12.02
C ASP A 81 8.68 -6.17 11.96
N PHE A 82 9.36 -5.44 12.84
CA PHE A 82 10.81 -5.34 12.82
C PHE A 82 11.35 -5.29 14.25
N HIS A 83 11.16 -6.41 14.96
CA HIS A 83 11.40 -6.49 16.39
C HIS A 83 12.88 -6.60 16.75
N PRO A 84 13.37 -5.86 17.75
CA PRO A 84 14.64 -6.17 18.37
C PRO A 84 14.57 -7.55 19.05
N TYR A 85 15.71 -8.25 19.13
CA TYR A 85 15.78 -9.63 19.65
C TYR A 85 15.18 -9.79 21.06
N ASN A 86 15.22 -8.76 21.89
CA ASN A 86 14.71 -8.74 23.26
C ASN A 86 13.34 -8.06 23.39
N HIS A 87 12.53 -8.06 22.33
CA HIS A 87 11.23 -7.40 22.35
C HIS A 87 10.27 -7.99 23.37
N SER A 88 9.52 -7.13 24.07
CA SER A 88 8.63 -7.52 25.19
C SER A 88 7.45 -8.41 24.78
N SER A 89 7.08 -8.44 23.50
CA SER A 89 6.01 -9.32 22.99
C SER A 89 6.39 -10.81 22.99
N PHE A 90 7.67 -11.14 23.05
CA PHE A 90 8.16 -12.51 22.99
C PHE A 90 7.99 -13.25 24.32
N LYS A 91 7.65 -14.54 24.23
CA LYS A 91 7.45 -15.40 25.41
C LYS A 91 8.66 -15.40 26.37
N ASP A 92 9.86 -15.41 25.82
CA ASP A 92 11.10 -15.41 26.58
C ASP A 92 11.30 -14.09 27.37
N ASN A 93 10.58 -13.04 26.99
CA ASN A 93 10.61 -11.72 27.61
C ASN A 93 9.28 -11.38 28.34
N GLY A 94 8.42 -12.38 28.59
CA GLY A 94 7.15 -12.23 29.32
C GLY A 94 5.93 -11.92 28.45
N GLY A 95 6.08 -11.86 27.14
CA GLY A 95 4.99 -11.66 26.19
C GLY A 95 4.23 -12.94 25.82
N MET A 96 3.34 -12.84 24.86
CA MET A 96 2.48 -13.97 24.45
C MET A 96 2.91 -14.67 23.17
N TRP A 97 3.78 -14.06 22.36
CA TRP A 97 4.17 -14.55 21.05
C TRP A 97 5.47 -15.36 21.06
N PRO A 98 5.64 -16.35 20.18
CA PRO A 98 6.96 -16.88 19.91
C PRO A 98 7.86 -15.78 19.32
N VAL A 99 9.17 -15.99 19.34
CA VAL A 99 10.11 -15.07 18.66
C VAL A 99 9.79 -15.06 17.18
N HIS A 100 9.53 -13.88 16.61
CA HIS A 100 9.17 -13.68 15.21
C HIS A 100 9.64 -12.33 14.71
N CYS A 101 9.76 -12.18 13.41
CA CYS A 101 10.10 -10.94 12.69
C CYS A 101 11.26 -10.16 13.32
N VAL A 102 12.27 -10.90 13.82
CA VAL A 102 13.48 -10.27 14.37
C VAL A 102 14.17 -9.47 13.28
N ALA A 103 14.50 -8.24 13.59
CA ALA A 103 15.15 -7.31 12.67
C ALA A 103 16.32 -7.96 11.92
N TYR A 104 16.36 -7.78 10.59
CA TYR A 104 17.37 -8.32 9.67
C TYR A 104 17.36 -9.86 9.53
N SER A 105 16.45 -10.59 10.14
CA SER A 105 16.28 -12.02 9.93
C SER A 105 15.56 -12.32 8.62
N HIS A 106 15.64 -13.56 8.14
CA HIS A 106 14.83 -14.03 7.01
C HIS A 106 13.34 -13.98 7.34
N GLY A 107 12.95 -14.31 8.57
CA GLY A 107 11.57 -14.28 9.03
C GLY A 107 10.92 -12.89 8.95
N ALA A 108 11.71 -11.84 9.18
CA ALA A 108 11.28 -10.45 9.06
C ALA A 108 11.21 -9.95 7.60
N SER A 109 11.74 -10.71 6.64
CA SER A 109 11.74 -10.29 5.23
C SER A 109 10.33 -10.37 4.63
N ILE A 110 10.03 -9.47 3.70
CA ILE A 110 8.81 -9.53 2.88
C ILE A 110 8.86 -10.81 2.02
N TYR A 111 7.73 -11.50 1.93
CA TYR A 111 7.57 -12.72 1.13
C TYR A 111 7.90 -12.46 -0.33
N GLN A 112 8.86 -13.21 -0.86
CA GLN A 112 9.46 -12.95 -2.17
C GLN A 112 8.44 -12.87 -3.31
N PRO A 113 7.43 -13.77 -3.46
CA PRO A 113 6.45 -13.66 -4.55
C PRO A 113 5.67 -12.34 -4.52
N VAL A 114 5.28 -11.85 -3.34
CA VAL A 114 4.60 -10.56 -3.19
C VAL A 114 5.55 -9.40 -3.51
N PHE A 115 6.77 -9.44 -3.00
CA PHE A 115 7.78 -8.41 -3.27
C PHE A 115 8.07 -8.27 -4.77
N GLU A 116 8.22 -9.39 -5.48
CA GLU A 116 8.46 -9.39 -6.93
C GLU A 116 7.26 -8.83 -7.71
N ALA A 117 6.03 -9.22 -7.33
CA ALA A 117 4.81 -8.71 -7.93
C ALA A 117 4.67 -7.19 -7.73
N VAL A 118 4.94 -6.70 -6.51
CA VAL A 118 4.95 -5.26 -6.19
C VAL A 118 5.99 -4.51 -7.01
N ASN A 119 7.23 -5.01 -7.05
CA ASN A 119 8.32 -4.38 -7.80
C ASN A 119 8.05 -4.30 -9.31
N LYS A 120 7.33 -5.28 -9.86
CA LYS A 120 6.90 -5.26 -11.25
C LYS A 120 5.88 -4.15 -11.53
N GLN A 121 5.00 -3.85 -10.57
CA GLN A 121 3.98 -2.82 -10.69
C GLN A 121 4.53 -1.41 -10.40
N ILE A 122 5.15 -1.24 -9.24
CA ILE A 122 5.73 0.02 -8.77
C ILE A 122 7.11 -0.26 -8.16
N PRO A 123 8.20 -0.07 -8.91
CA PRO A 123 9.55 -0.23 -8.38
C PRO A 123 9.81 0.69 -7.18
N CYS A 124 10.58 0.22 -6.22
CA CYS A 124 10.95 0.95 -5.01
C CYS A 124 9.76 1.34 -4.10
N SER A 125 8.69 0.54 -4.11
CA SER A 125 7.59 0.69 -3.15
C SER A 125 8.11 0.63 -1.71
N PRO A 126 7.71 1.57 -0.82
CA PRO A 126 8.25 1.63 0.53
C PRO A 126 7.80 0.47 1.40
N VAL A 127 8.69 0.00 2.27
CA VAL A 127 8.39 -0.85 3.41
C VAL A 127 8.45 0.01 4.67
N LEU A 128 7.35 0.15 5.37
CA LEU A 128 7.26 0.87 6.63
C LEU A 128 7.32 -0.14 7.79
N THR A 129 8.19 0.11 8.75
CA THR A 129 8.41 -0.81 9.87
C THR A 129 7.66 -0.38 11.12
N LYS A 130 7.31 -1.34 11.97
CA LYS A 130 6.73 -1.17 13.30
C LYS A 130 7.30 -2.19 14.28
N GLY A 131 7.01 -2.04 15.57
CA GLY A 131 7.49 -2.96 16.61
C GLY A 131 8.98 -2.88 16.89
N ASP A 132 9.64 -1.77 16.56
CA ASP A 132 11.06 -1.53 16.83
C ASP A 132 11.33 -1.01 18.24
N ASN A 133 10.29 -0.61 18.97
CA ASN A 133 10.40 -0.26 20.38
C ASN A 133 10.34 -1.52 21.26
N VAL A 134 11.42 -1.83 21.98
CA VAL A 134 11.55 -3.03 22.85
C VAL A 134 10.37 -3.26 23.79
N SER A 135 9.73 -2.19 24.27
CA SER A 135 8.74 -2.24 25.35
C SER A 135 7.28 -2.08 24.89
N VAL A 136 7.05 -1.89 23.59
CA VAL A 136 5.71 -1.59 23.05
C VAL A 136 5.38 -2.55 21.92
N ASP A 137 4.25 -3.25 22.05
CA ASP A 137 3.73 -4.11 20.99
C ASP A 137 2.82 -3.29 20.04
N GLU A 138 3.32 -3.02 18.84
CA GLU A 138 2.66 -2.18 17.85
C GLU A 138 1.95 -3.04 16.81
N TYR A 139 0.68 -3.40 17.01
CA TYR A 139 -0.09 -4.17 16.02
C TYR A 139 -0.42 -3.37 14.77
N SER A 140 -0.60 -2.07 14.89
CA SER A 140 -0.92 -1.18 13.76
C SER A 140 0.31 -0.42 13.30
N ILE A 141 0.44 -0.23 11.98
CA ILE A 141 1.46 0.67 11.44
C ILE A 141 1.25 2.11 11.91
N MET A 142 0.01 2.48 12.26
CA MET A 142 -0.33 3.80 12.79
C MET A 142 0.11 3.99 14.25
N ALA A 143 0.41 2.90 14.99
CA ALA A 143 0.94 2.98 16.34
C ALA A 143 2.43 3.41 16.35
N ASN A 144 3.18 3.15 15.28
CA ASN A 144 4.54 3.64 15.11
C ASN A 144 4.54 5.07 14.56
N ALA A 145 4.95 6.03 15.36
CA ALA A 145 4.81 7.47 15.04
C ALA A 145 5.50 7.88 13.73
N ASP A 146 6.70 7.34 13.46
CA ASP A 146 7.46 7.68 12.25
C ASP A 146 6.84 7.05 10.99
N SER A 147 6.41 5.81 11.09
CA SER A 147 5.75 5.08 10.00
C SER A 147 4.35 5.61 9.73
N ALA A 148 3.57 5.95 10.77
CA ALA A 148 2.29 6.64 10.65
C ALA A 148 2.43 7.94 9.86
N LYS A 149 3.38 8.79 10.26
CA LYS A 149 3.65 10.06 9.57
C LYS A 149 4.00 9.86 8.09
N LYS A 150 4.81 8.84 7.77
CA LYS A 150 5.17 8.51 6.38
C LYS A 150 3.95 8.03 5.59
N LEU A 151 3.13 7.13 6.16
CA LEU A 151 1.94 6.60 5.51
C LEU A 151 0.93 7.73 5.24
N LEU A 152 0.62 8.55 6.24
CA LEU A 152 -0.30 9.68 6.10
C LEU A 152 0.18 10.68 5.05
N ARG A 153 1.47 10.98 5.02
CA ARG A 153 2.05 11.83 3.98
C ARG A 153 1.90 11.23 2.58
N ILE A 154 2.11 9.91 2.41
CA ILE A 154 1.89 9.24 1.13
C ILE A 154 0.42 9.38 0.69
N ILE A 155 -0.53 9.19 1.62
CA ILE A 155 -1.97 9.32 1.33
C ILE A 155 -2.32 10.73 0.89
N GLU A 156 -1.83 11.75 1.60
CA GLU A 156 -2.18 13.14 1.38
C GLU A 156 -1.48 13.74 0.15
N GLU A 157 -0.16 13.61 0.05
CA GLU A 157 0.63 14.20 -1.05
C GLU A 157 0.29 13.58 -2.41
N ASN A 158 -0.12 12.31 -2.44
CA ASN A 158 -0.55 11.66 -3.68
C ASN A 158 -2.05 11.78 -3.96
N GLY A 159 -2.82 12.43 -3.07
CA GLY A 159 -4.25 12.61 -3.21
C GLY A 159 -5.02 11.28 -3.29
N ILE A 160 -4.65 10.30 -2.45
CA ILE A 160 -5.25 8.96 -2.44
C ILE A 160 -6.74 9.04 -2.10
N GLN A 161 -7.56 8.43 -2.94
CA GLN A 161 -9.01 8.39 -2.83
C GLN A 161 -9.53 7.04 -2.33
N GLU A 162 -8.81 5.94 -2.61
CA GLU A 162 -9.13 4.60 -2.14
C GLU A 162 -7.88 3.91 -1.57
N ILE A 163 -8.04 3.22 -0.44
CA ILE A 163 -6.99 2.47 0.26
C ILE A 163 -7.42 1.00 0.28
N TYR A 164 -6.80 0.19 -0.55
CA TYR A 164 -7.01 -1.24 -0.61
C TYR A 164 -6.12 -1.92 0.42
N VAL A 165 -6.69 -2.71 1.33
CA VAL A 165 -5.96 -3.35 2.42
C VAL A 165 -5.98 -4.86 2.26
N ALA A 166 -4.81 -5.51 2.34
CA ALA A 166 -4.60 -6.95 2.32
C ALA A 166 -3.44 -7.33 3.24
N GLY A 167 -3.25 -8.62 3.51
CA GLY A 167 -2.10 -9.14 4.26
C GLY A 167 -2.44 -9.95 5.50
N LEU A 168 -1.61 -9.88 6.53
CA LEU A 168 -1.64 -10.73 7.73
C LEU A 168 -1.57 -9.89 9.01
N CYS A 169 -2.29 -10.28 10.07
CA CYS A 169 -3.50 -11.07 9.99
C CYS A 169 -4.72 -10.24 10.37
N GLY A 170 -5.89 -10.65 9.87
CA GLY A 170 -7.13 -9.88 9.97
C GLY A 170 -7.58 -9.56 11.38
N ASP A 171 -7.34 -10.46 12.31
CA ASP A 171 -7.70 -10.34 13.73
C ASP A 171 -6.66 -9.52 14.55
N TYR A 172 -5.47 -9.24 14.01
CA TYR A 172 -4.43 -8.43 14.65
C TYR A 172 -3.97 -7.26 13.76
N CYS A 173 -2.86 -7.39 13.03
CA CYS A 173 -2.19 -6.26 12.39
C CYS A 173 -3.05 -5.58 11.31
N VAL A 174 -3.73 -6.36 10.47
CA VAL A 174 -4.67 -5.81 9.48
C VAL A 174 -5.83 -5.10 10.17
N GLY A 175 -6.47 -5.79 11.13
CA GLY A 175 -7.64 -5.25 11.82
C GLY A 175 -7.32 -3.98 12.63
N ASN A 176 -6.19 -3.95 13.33
CA ASN A 176 -5.78 -2.76 14.08
C ASN A 176 -5.35 -1.61 13.15
N SER A 177 -4.65 -1.90 12.04
CA SER A 177 -4.32 -0.87 11.04
C SER A 177 -5.58 -0.27 10.41
N ILE A 178 -6.61 -1.09 10.12
CA ILE A 178 -7.91 -0.61 9.64
C ILE A 178 -8.57 0.29 10.68
N LYS A 179 -8.67 -0.14 11.95
CA LYS A 179 -9.30 0.65 13.03
C LYS A 179 -8.63 2.01 13.19
N ASP A 180 -7.31 2.03 13.21
CA ASP A 180 -6.56 3.28 13.38
C ASP A 180 -6.69 4.21 12.17
N LEU A 181 -6.72 3.67 10.94
CA LEU A 181 -7.01 4.45 9.73
C LEU A 181 -8.44 5.03 9.75
N VAL A 182 -9.43 4.27 10.25
CA VAL A 182 -10.80 4.77 10.46
C VAL A 182 -10.81 5.90 11.47
N GLN A 183 -10.13 5.72 12.61
CA GLN A 183 -10.00 6.76 13.64
C GLN A 183 -9.30 8.02 13.13
N ALA A 184 -8.36 7.87 12.21
CA ALA A 184 -7.68 8.98 11.53
C ALA A 184 -8.53 9.66 10.43
N GLY A 185 -9.79 9.22 10.21
CA GLY A 185 -10.72 9.83 9.26
C GLY A 185 -10.67 9.26 7.83
N TYR A 186 -10.01 8.13 7.61
CA TYR A 186 -9.88 7.51 6.29
C TYR A 186 -10.89 6.38 6.02
N GLY A 187 -11.86 6.13 6.92
CA GLY A 187 -12.80 4.99 6.83
C GLY A 187 -13.50 4.87 5.48
N GLU A 188 -14.03 5.97 4.93
CA GLU A 188 -14.74 5.97 3.63
C GLU A 188 -13.83 5.59 2.45
N LYS A 189 -12.51 5.76 2.58
CA LYS A 189 -11.53 5.40 1.56
C LYS A 189 -11.14 3.93 1.59
N ILE A 190 -11.40 3.19 2.68
CA ILE A 190 -10.92 1.82 2.88
C ILE A 190 -11.73 0.84 2.02
N ARG A 191 -11.00 -0.06 1.36
CA ARG A 191 -11.51 -1.21 0.59
C ARG A 191 -10.78 -2.45 1.10
N VAL A 192 -11.49 -3.32 1.80
CA VAL A 192 -10.88 -4.52 2.41
C VAL A 192 -10.88 -5.66 1.40
N LEU A 193 -9.70 -6.13 1.01
CA LEU A 193 -9.51 -7.26 0.10
C LEU A 193 -9.59 -8.56 0.90
N THR A 194 -10.77 -8.91 1.40
CA THR A 194 -10.99 -10.03 2.34
C THR A 194 -10.46 -11.36 1.85
N ARG A 195 -10.50 -11.60 0.54
CA ARG A 195 -9.94 -12.81 -0.11
C ARG A 195 -8.42 -12.95 0.08
N PHE A 196 -7.72 -11.84 0.31
CA PHE A 196 -6.27 -11.76 0.42
C PHE A 196 -5.82 -11.40 1.85
N ILE A 197 -6.63 -11.74 2.84
CA ILE A 197 -6.31 -11.58 4.26
C ILE A 197 -6.36 -12.94 4.94
N GLY A 198 -5.26 -13.34 5.56
CA GLY A 198 -5.22 -14.50 6.45
C GLY A 198 -5.65 -14.10 7.86
N ASN A 199 -6.23 -15.04 8.63
CA ASN A 199 -6.69 -14.83 9.99
C ASN A 199 -6.17 -15.95 10.89
N ILE A 200 -5.91 -15.64 12.17
CA ILE A 200 -5.62 -16.65 13.19
C ILE A 200 -6.94 -17.25 13.70
N ASP A 201 -7.96 -16.41 13.89
CA ASP A 201 -9.32 -16.86 14.18
C ASP A 201 -10.05 -17.36 12.90
N ASP A 202 -11.35 -17.60 13.01
CA ASP A 202 -12.20 -17.99 11.87
C ASP A 202 -12.60 -16.79 10.96
N GLY A 203 -11.95 -15.65 11.09
CA GLY A 203 -12.24 -14.40 10.40
C GLY A 203 -13.37 -13.57 11.04
N THR A 204 -13.90 -13.99 12.20
CA THR A 204 -14.99 -13.28 12.89
C THR A 204 -14.57 -11.88 13.32
N THR A 205 -13.35 -11.73 13.84
CA THR A 205 -12.83 -10.41 14.27
C THR A 205 -12.80 -9.43 13.10
N LEU A 206 -12.24 -9.82 11.96
CA LEU A 206 -12.19 -8.96 10.78
C LEU A 206 -13.58 -8.61 10.26
N ARG A 207 -14.50 -9.60 10.18
CA ARG A 207 -15.89 -9.34 9.76
C ARG A 207 -16.60 -8.33 10.65
N ASN A 208 -16.38 -8.41 11.98
CA ASN A 208 -16.94 -7.44 12.91
C ASN A 208 -16.34 -6.04 12.69
N ILE A 209 -15.02 -5.91 12.49
CA ILE A 209 -14.37 -4.62 12.19
C ILE A 209 -14.96 -4.00 10.93
N ILE A 210 -15.14 -4.78 9.87
CA ILE A 210 -15.72 -4.31 8.60
C ILE A 210 -17.14 -3.82 8.82
N LYS A 211 -17.97 -4.61 9.50
CA LYS A 211 -19.38 -4.30 9.78
C LYS A 211 -19.53 -3.06 10.67
N ASP A 212 -18.80 -3.01 11.79
CA ASP A 212 -18.92 -1.95 12.79
C ASP A 212 -18.47 -0.59 12.26
N ASN A 213 -17.57 -0.57 11.27
CA ASN A 213 -17.08 0.63 10.61
C ASN A 213 -17.69 0.88 9.23
N ASN A 214 -18.69 0.08 8.82
CA ASN A 214 -19.38 0.17 7.53
C ASN A 214 -18.41 0.21 6.33
N LEU A 215 -17.37 -0.64 6.35
CA LEU A 215 -16.34 -0.67 5.33
C LEU A 215 -16.77 -1.49 4.10
N GLN A 216 -16.16 -1.20 2.96
CA GLN A 216 -16.43 -1.92 1.72
C GLN A 216 -15.50 -3.12 1.57
N GLU A 217 -16.08 -4.30 1.35
CA GLU A 217 -15.37 -5.50 0.94
C GLU A 217 -15.17 -5.55 -0.58
N ARG A 218 -14.04 -6.16 -1.01
CA ARG A 218 -13.70 -6.33 -2.42
C ARG A 218 -13.07 -7.72 -2.68
#